data_0c35f57401f736d218c4aa0bf7c43f04
#
_entry.id   0c35f57401f736d218c4aa0bf7c43f04
#
_cell.length_a   1.000
_cell.length_b   1.000
_cell.length_c   1.000
_cell.angle_alpha   90.00
_cell.angle_beta   90.00
_cell.angle_gamma   90.00
#
_symmetry.space_group_name_H-M   'P 1'
#
loop_
_entity.id
_entity.type
_entity.pdbx_description
1 polymer ?
#
loop_
_entity_poly.entity_id
_entity_poly.type
_entity_poly.pdbx_seq_one_letter_code
_entity_poly.pdbx_strand_id
1 'polypeptide(L)'
;MTDNVVVLGAGYAGAGAIKSLEAQLNGEADITWISDTDYHLVLHESHRCIRDPSIQDKVTIPVGDIKSRSTEFVQASAVGIDTDERVVELDDDSTVDYDYLLVAIGSQTAFFGIEGLEEHAHELKGLDDARAIHADVRDAAEAASR
;
A
#
# COMPACT_ATOMS: atom_id res chain seq x y z
N MET A 1 8.94 27.21 12.08
CA MET A 1 8.25 26.40 11.06
C MET A 1 8.30 24.98 11.61
N THR A 2 7.23 24.27 11.55
CA THR A 2 7.16 22.84 11.95
C THR A 2 7.76 22.03 10.82
N ASP A 3 8.58 21.04 11.14
CA ASP A 3 9.14 20.13 10.12
C ASP A 3 8.04 19.25 9.55
N ASN A 4 8.09 18.97 8.24
CA ASN A 4 7.16 18.08 7.55
C ASN A 4 7.79 16.70 7.34
N VAL A 5 7.18 15.68 7.93
CA VAL A 5 7.60 14.27 7.83
C VAL A 5 6.65 13.53 6.89
N VAL A 6 7.15 13.08 5.75
CA VAL A 6 6.35 12.34 4.77
C VAL A 6 6.66 10.84 4.85
N VAL A 7 5.61 10.01 4.88
CA VAL A 7 5.72 8.54 4.86
C VAL A 7 4.98 8.02 3.63
N LEU A 8 5.68 7.26 2.77
CA LEU A 8 5.11 6.63 1.58
C LEU A 8 4.79 5.16 1.84
N GLY A 9 3.53 4.79 1.59
CA GLY A 9 3.05 3.41 1.65
C GLY A 9 2.31 3.03 2.93
N ALA A 10 1.18 2.30 2.78
CA ALA A 10 0.34 1.82 3.88
C ALA A 10 0.57 0.33 4.25
N GLY A 11 1.72 -0.22 3.87
CA GLY A 11 2.17 -1.53 4.30
C GLY A 11 2.61 -1.58 5.77
N TYR A 12 3.16 -2.71 6.20
CA TYR A 12 3.59 -2.91 7.61
C TYR A 12 4.59 -1.87 8.08
N ALA A 13 5.57 -1.52 7.23
CA ALA A 13 6.59 -0.55 7.58
C ALA A 13 6.00 0.86 7.73
N GLY A 14 5.15 1.29 6.79
CA GLY A 14 4.51 2.60 6.84
C GLY A 14 3.55 2.74 8.02
N ALA A 15 2.66 1.78 8.21
CA ALA A 15 1.72 1.79 9.35
C ALA A 15 2.44 1.76 10.71
N GLY A 16 3.52 0.98 10.82
CA GLY A 16 4.36 0.96 12.02
C GLY A 16 5.08 2.28 12.26
N ALA A 17 5.59 2.90 11.18
CA ALA A 17 6.26 4.19 11.25
C ALA A 17 5.29 5.30 11.70
N ILE A 18 4.11 5.39 11.13
CA ILE A 18 3.09 6.38 11.52
C ILE A 18 2.80 6.30 13.02
N LYS A 19 2.52 5.11 13.54
CA LYS A 19 2.27 4.92 14.98
C LYS A 19 3.44 5.35 15.84
N SER A 20 4.67 5.05 15.40
CA SER A 20 5.89 5.41 16.14
C SER A 20 6.16 6.91 16.09
N LEU A 21 6.02 7.54 14.92
CA LEU A 21 6.22 8.98 14.75
C LEU A 21 5.20 9.79 15.56
N GLU A 22 3.92 9.43 15.49
CA GLU A 22 2.88 10.11 16.30
C GLU A 22 3.16 10.04 17.79
N ALA A 23 3.59 8.87 18.27
CA ALA A 23 3.91 8.68 19.70
C ALA A 23 5.17 9.43 20.14
N GLN A 24 6.19 9.55 19.27
CA GLN A 24 7.48 10.16 19.62
C GLN A 24 7.48 11.66 19.39
N LEU A 25 6.91 12.14 18.29
CA LEU A 25 6.90 13.56 17.95
C LEU A 25 5.83 14.35 18.71
N ASN A 26 4.76 13.69 19.14
CA ASN A 26 3.70 14.27 19.99
C ASN A 26 3.22 15.66 19.53
N GLY A 27 3.16 15.88 18.20
CA GLY A 27 2.74 17.13 17.58
C GLY A 27 3.86 18.15 17.35
N GLU A 28 5.13 17.79 17.52
CA GLU A 28 6.28 18.68 17.24
C GLU A 28 6.61 18.76 15.75
N ALA A 29 6.03 17.87 14.91
CA ALA A 29 6.15 17.89 13.46
C ALA A 29 4.80 17.61 12.81
N ASP A 30 4.62 18.10 11.57
CA ASP A 30 3.51 17.74 10.72
C ASP A 30 3.81 16.41 10.03
N ILE A 31 2.85 15.47 10.04
CA ILE A 31 3.02 14.15 9.43
C ILE A 31 2.04 14.00 8.27
N THR A 32 2.56 13.71 7.09
CA THR A 32 1.79 13.38 5.89
C THR A 32 2.02 11.92 5.51
N TRP A 33 0.97 11.13 5.44
CA TRP A 33 1.00 9.73 5.03
C TRP A 33 0.39 9.57 3.65
N ILE A 34 1.16 9.07 2.68
CA ILE A 34 0.76 8.93 1.27
C ILE A 34 0.70 7.45 0.92
N SER A 35 -0.41 7.02 0.32
CA SER A 35 -0.56 5.66 -0.23
C SER A 35 -1.64 5.64 -1.31
N ASP A 36 -1.50 4.77 -2.29
CA ASP A 36 -2.50 4.49 -3.32
C ASP A 36 -3.77 3.84 -2.76
N THR A 37 -3.66 3.13 -1.63
CA THR A 37 -4.78 2.50 -0.93
C THR A 37 -5.08 3.20 0.39
N ASP A 38 -6.36 3.30 0.75
CA ASP A 38 -6.86 3.88 1.99
C ASP A 38 -6.94 2.86 3.15
N TYR A 39 -6.28 1.72 2.98
CA TYR A 39 -6.22 0.64 3.97
C TYR A 39 -4.82 0.04 4.09
N HIS A 40 -4.52 -0.51 5.25
CA HIS A 40 -3.43 -1.44 5.49
C HIS A 40 -3.90 -2.86 5.23
N LEU A 41 -3.23 -3.58 4.32
CA LEU A 41 -3.51 -4.98 4.07
C LEU A 41 -2.75 -5.88 5.06
N VAL A 42 -3.48 -6.74 5.76
CA VAL A 42 -2.89 -7.85 6.53
C VAL A 42 -2.46 -8.94 5.54
N LEU A 43 -1.33 -8.69 4.86
CA LEU A 43 -0.90 -9.45 3.67
C LEU A 43 -0.87 -10.96 3.88
N HIS A 44 -0.41 -11.44 5.03
CA HIS A 44 -0.34 -12.88 5.33
C HIS A 44 -1.72 -13.55 5.47
N GLU A 45 -2.80 -12.76 5.58
CA GLU A 45 -4.19 -13.23 5.61
C GLU A 45 -4.90 -13.08 4.26
N SER A 46 -4.28 -12.38 3.28
CA SER A 46 -4.90 -12.08 1.97
C SER A 46 -5.29 -13.33 1.18
N HIS A 47 -4.57 -14.46 1.38
CA HIS A 47 -4.88 -15.75 0.77
C HIS A 47 -6.31 -16.24 1.09
N ARG A 48 -6.91 -15.79 2.19
CA ARG A 48 -8.29 -16.13 2.55
C ARG A 48 -9.30 -15.55 1.56
N CYS A 49 -8.97 -14.42 0.92
CA CYS A 49 -9.79 -13.79 -0.10
C CYS A 49 -9.78 -14.58 -1.43
N ILE A 50 -8.81 -15.48 -1.64
CA ILE A 50 -8.82 -16.42 -2.77
C ILE A 50 -10.01 -17.37 -2.63
N ARG A 51 -10.30 -17.84 -1.42
CA ARG A 51 -11.42 -18.72 -1.15
C ARG A 51 -12.75 -17.95 -1.12
N ASP A 52 -12.78 -16.78 -0.49
CA ASP A 52 -13.97 -15.98 -0.28
C ASP A 52 -13.64 -14.47 -0.32
N PRO A 53 -13.82 -13.81 -1.48
CA PRO A 53 -13.54 -12.37 -1.61
C PRO A 53 -14.39 -11.48 -0.69
N SER A 54 -15.54 -11.97 -0.18
CA SER A 54 -16.42 -11.18 0.68
C SER A 54 -15.83 -10.85 2.06
N ILE A 55 -14.74 -11.53 2.45
CA ILE A 55 -14.08 -11.30 3.74
C ILE A 55 -12.98 -10.22 3.69
N GLN A 56 -12.84 -9.48 2.60
CA GLN A 56 -11.81 -8.46 2.44
C GLN A 56 -11.73 -7.50 3.65
N ASP A 57 -12.87 -7.09 4.20
CA ASP A 57 -12.93 -6.19 5.36
C ASP A 57 -12.34 -6.80 6.64
N LYS A 58 -12.08 -8.12 6.67
CA LYS A 58 -11.44 -8.82 7.80
C LYS A 58 -9.92 -8.89 7.65
N VAL A 59 -9.41 -8.59 6.47
CA VAL A 59 -7.98 -8.61 6.16
C VAL A 59 -7.43 -7.23 5.82
N THR A 60 -8.27 -6.19 5.93
CA THR A 60 -7.88 -4.80 5.76
C THR A 60 -8.17 -4.00 7.02
N ILE A 61 -7.34 -3.00 7.29
CA ILE A 61 -7.52 -2.04 8.38
C ILE A 61 -7.54 -0.66 7.73
N PRO A 62 -8.66 0.09 7.80
CA PRO A 62 -8.72 1.43 7.26
C PRO A 62 -7.60 2.32 7.81
N VAL A 63 -6.99 3.14 6.96
CA VAL A 63 -5.94 4.09 7.36
C VAL A 63 -6.44 5.00 8.50
N GLY A 64 -7.71 5.40 8.46
CA GLY A 64 -8.34 6.22 9.49
C GLY A 64 -8.37 5.58 10.89
N ASP A 65 -8.31 4.24 10.98
CA ASP A 65 -8.26 3.51 12.26
C ASP A 65 -6.82 3.34 12.78
N ILE A 66 -5.83 3.61 11.94
CA ILE A 66 -4.41 3.50 12.28
C ILE A 66 -3.84 4.84 12.73
N LYS A 67 -4.08 5.89 11.95
CA LYS A 67 -3.52 7.22 12.17
C LYS A 67 -4.33 8.04 13.16
N SER A 68 -3.68 9.00 13.81
CA SER A 68 -4.35 10.05 14.58
C SER A 68 -5.00 11.10 13.66
N ARG A 69 -5.79 12.01 14.27
CA ARG A 69 -6.41 13.11 13.52
C ARG A 69 -5.41 14.17 13.06
N SER A 70 -4.25 14.26 13.71
CA SER A 70 -3.19 15.21 13.39
C SER A 70 -2.33 14.80 12.20
N THR A 71 -2.33 13.51 11.83
CA THR A 71 -1.65 13.02 10.62
C THR A 71 -2.54 13.25 9.41
N GLU A 72 -2.04 13.95 8.40
CA GLU A 72 -2.70 14.07 7.11
C GLU A 72 -2.56 12.76 6.33
N PHE A 73 -3.62 12.35 5.61
CA PHE A 73 -3.56 11.22 4.69
C PHE A 73 -3.90 11.68 3.29
N VAL A 74 -3.01 11.40 2.35
CA VAL A 74 -3.18 11.68 0.92
C VAL A 74 -3.28 10.33 0.19
N GLN A 75 -4.45 10.06 -0.38
CA GLN A 75 -4.64 8.88 -1.21
C GLN A 75 -4.18 9.18 -2.63
N ALA A 76 -2.96 8.80 -2.94
CA ALA A 76 -2.32 8.97 -4.26
C ALA A 76 -1.16 8.02 -4.42
N SER A 77 -0.74 7.80 -5.67
CA SER A 77 0.50 7.08 -5.98
C SER A 77 1.67 8.05 -6.10
N ALA A 78 2.75 7.79 -5.37
CA ALA A 78 4.00 8.52 -5.58
C ALA A 78 4.66 8.02 -6.89
N VAL A 79 4.87 8.92 -7.83
CA VAL A 79 5.45 8.63 -9.15
C VAL A 79 6.89 9.10 -9.30
N GLY A 80 7.33 10.04 -8.44
CA GLY A 80 8.68 10.56 -8.42
C GLY A 80 9.08 11.12 -7.05
N ILE A 81 10.37 11.22 -6.83
CA ILE A 81 10.96 11.89 -5.67
C ILE A 81 12.10 12.77 -6.18
N ASP A 82 11.99 14.08 -5.98
CA ASP A 82 13.10 15.00 -6.17
C ASP A 82 13.79 15.25 -4.82
N THR A 83 15.02 14.75 -4.68
CA THR A 83 15.79 14.88 -3.45
C THR A 83 16.50 16.20 -3.30
N ASP A 84 16.68 16.96 -4.37
CA ASP A 84 17.31 18.27 -4.35
C ASP A 84 16.31 19.34 -3.91
N GLU A 85 15.10 19.27 -4.50
CA GLU A 85 13.98 20.16 -4.14
C GLU A 85 13.19 19.64 -2.92
N ARG A 86 13.40 18.39 -2.50
CA ARG A 86 12.71 17.70 -1.40
C ARG A 86 11.20 17.64 -1.58
N VAL A 87 10.78 17.16 -2.74
CA VAL A 87 9.37 16.97 -3.06
C VAL A 87 9.09 15.53 -3.49
N VAL A 88 7.89 15.07 -3.18
CA VAL A 88 7.30 13.85 -3.71
C VAL A 88 6.30 14.24 -4.80
N GLU A 89 6.46 13.68 -5.99
CA GLU A 89 5.54 13.86 -7.11
C GLU A 89 4.44 12.80 -7.07
N LEU A 90 3.20 13.20 -7.26
CA LEU A 90 2.02 12.33 -7.21
C LEU A 90 1.43 12.11 -8.62
N ASP A 91 0.62 11.07 -8.77
CA ASP A 91 -0.02 10.67 -10.03
C ASP A 91 -1.09 11.64 -10.54
N ASP A 92 -1.49 12.63 -9.75
CA ASP A 92 -2.39 13.72 -10.13
C ASP A 92 -1.65 15.02 -10.52
N ASP A 93 -0.33 14.95 -10.75
CA ASP A 93 0.58 16.06 -11.04
C ASP A 93 0.77 17.04 -9.86
N SER A 94 0.26 16.73 -8.67
CA SER A 94 0.55 17.50 -7.47
C SER A 94 1.87 17.06 -6.81
N THR A 95 2.37 17.89 -5.90
CA THR A 95 3.61 17.62 -5.16
C THR A 95 3.40 17.81 -3.66
N VAL A 96 4.17 17.08 -2.86
CA VAL A 96 4.21 17.20 -1.41
C VAL A 96 5.65 17.47 -0.97
N ASP A 97 5.87 18.62 -0.35
CA ASP A 97 7.18 18.99 0.20
C ASP A 97 7.48 18.18 1.47
N TYR A 98 8.76 17.89 1.72
CA TYR A 98 9.20 17.20 2.94
C TYR A 98 10.52 17.75 3.49
N ASP A 99 10.66 17.72 4.81
CA ASP A 99 11.94 17.85 5.50
C ASP A 99 12.57 16.47 5.73
N TYR A 100 11.71 15.48 6.04
CA TYR A 100 12.09 14.08 6.23
C TYR A 100 11.17 13.18 5.45
N LEU A 101 11.73 12.22 4.71
CA LEU A 101 11.00 11.25 3.90
C LEU A 101 11.32 9.82 4.32
N LEU A 102 10.28 9.04 4.61
CA LEU A 102 10.35 7.60 4.77
C LEU A 102 9.71 6.89 3.59
N VAL A 103 10.49 6.14 2.83
CA VAL A 103 10.00 5.32 1.71
C VAL A 103 9.70 3.91 2.23
N ALA A 104 8.41 3.56 2.31
CA ALA A 104 7.90 2.29 2.83
C ALA A 104 6.93 1.61 1.84
N ILE A 105 7.21 1.73 0.54
CA ILE A 105 6.37 1.28 -0.58
C ILE A 105 6.37 -0.25 -0.79
N GLY A 106 7.15 -1.00 0.01
CA GLY A 106 7.23 -2.45 -0.10
C GLY A 106 8.04 -2.93 -1.30
N SER A 107 7.60 -4.01 -1.93
CA SER A 107 8.32 -4.64 -3.04
C SER A 107 7.34 -5.19 -4.07
N GLN A 108 7.79 -5.28 -5.31
CA GLN A 108 7.11 -5.97 -6.40
C GLN A 108 7.65 -7.38 -6.57
N THR A 109 6.87 -8.24 -7.25
CA THR A 109 7.31 -9.59 -7.62
C THR A 109 8.39 -9.48 -8.70
N ALA A 110 9.50 -10.17 -8.52
CA ALA A 110 10.56 -10.27 -9.51
C ALA A 110 10.41 -11.58 -10.30
N PHE A 111 10.21 -11.49 -11.59
CA PHE A 111 10.07 -12.65 -12.48
C PHE A 111 11.41 -13.13 -13.06
N PHE A 112 12.51 -12.42 -12.81
CA PHE A 112 13.89 -12.77 -13.17
C PHE A 112 14.13 -13.09 -14.65
N GLY A 113 13.25 -12.59 -15.54
CA GLY A 113 13.34 -12.88 -16.97
C GLY A 113 13.06 -14.35 -17.36
N ILE A 114 12.41 -15.12 -16.50
CA ILE A 114 11.98 -16.49 -16.80
C ILE A 114 10.85 -16.41 -17.82
N GLU A 115 11.06 -17.01 -18.98
CA GLU A 115 10.13 -17.01 -20.11
C GLU A 115 8.75 -17.56 -19.69
N GLY A 116 7.69 -16.80 -19.98
CA GLY A 116 6.30 -17.15 -19.68
C GLY A 116 5.89 -16.99 -18.20
N LEU A 117 6.82 -16.74 -17.28
CA LEU A 117 6.47 -16.66 -15.86
C LEU A 117 5.56 -15.45 -15.57
N GLU A 118 5.90 -14.29 -16.10
CA GLU A 118 5.11 -13.06 -15.91
C GLU A 118 3.72 -13.15 -16.58
N GLU A 119 3.64 -13.86 -17.72
CA GLU A 119 2.40 -14.03 -18.47
C GLU A 119 1.44 -15.04 -17.84
N HIS A 120 1.98 -16.09 -17.20
CA HIS A 120 1.19 -17.26 -16.79
C HIS A 120 1.11 -17.47 -15.27
N ALA A 121 1.89 -16.74 -14.47
CA ALA A 121 1.87 -16.85 -13.03
C ALA A 121 0.94 -15.82 -12.39
N HIS A 122 0.31 -16.22 -11.30
CA HIS A 122 -0.33 -15.28 -10.39
C HIS A 122 0.66 -14.84 -9.32
N GLU A 123 0.62 -13.58 -8.96
CA GLU A 123 1.25 -13.08 -7.74
C GLU A 123 0.21 -12.93 -6.62
N LEU A 124 0.67 -12.78 -5.38
CA LEU A 124 -0.19 -12.52 -4.23
C LEU A 124 0.46 -11.45 -3.36
N LYS A 125 0.32 -10.20 -3.79
CA LYS A 125 0.83 -8.99 -3.12
C LYS A 125 -0.27 -8.04 -2.67
N GLY A 126 -1.48 -8.22 -3.23
CA GLY A 126 -2.63 -7.36 -2.98
C GLY A 126 -3.95 -8.10 -2.92
N LEU A 127 -5.03 -7.38 -2.67
CA LEU A 127 -6.40 -7.92 -2.73
C LEU A 127 -6.82 -8.25 -4.16
N ASP A 128 -6.38 -7.46 -5.12
CA ASP A 128 -6.73 -7.66 -6.52
C ASP A 128 -6.12 -8.95 -7.07
N ASP A 129 -4.90 -9.29 -6.63
CA ASP A 129 -4.29 -10.59 -6.96
C ASP A 129 -5.12 -11.75 -6.40
N ALA A 130 -5.55 -11.65 -5.15
CA ALA A 130 -6.39 -12.68 -4.53
C ALA A 130 -7.73 -12.84 -5.27
N ARG A 131 -8.33 -11.74 -5.74
CA ARG A 131 -9.55 -11.75 -6.55
C ARG A 131 -9.33 -12.36 -7.94
N ALA A 132 -8.21 -12.03 -8.58
CA ALA A 132 -7.84 -12.59 -9.88
C ALA A 132 -7.66 -14.11 -9.78
N ILE A 133 -6.93 -14.60 -8.78
CA ILE A 133 -6.76 -16.04 -8.51
C ILE A 133 -8.13 -16.70 -8.25
N HIS A 134 -9.01 -16.05 -7.45
CA HIS A 134 -10.37 -16.57 -7.20
C HIS A 134 -11.17 -16.74 -8.49
N ALA A 135 -11.14 -15.72 -9.37
CA ALA A 135 -11.87 -15.73 -10.63
C ALA A 135 -11.38 -16.87 -11.53
N ASP A 136 -10.09 -17.00 -11.72
CA ASP A 136 -9.50 -18.03 -12.59
C ASP A 136 -9.77 -19.45 -12.09
N VAL A 137 -9.69 -19.67 -10.78
CA VAL A 137 -10.04 -20.98 -10.18
C VAL A 137 -11.50 -21.33 -10.42
N ARG A 138 -12.42 -20.36 -10.30
CA ARG A 138 -13.84 -20.57 -10.59
C ARG A 138 -14.09 -20.89 -12.06
N ASP A 139 -13.51 -20.12 -12.96
CA ASP A 139 -13.66 -20.31 -14.41
C ASP A 139 -13.12 -21.67 -14.84
N ALA A 140 -11.98 -22.07 -14.33
CA ALA A 140 -11.40 -23.41 -14.58
C ALA A 140 -12.32 -24.54 -14.05
N ALA A 141 -12.89 -24.38 -12.86
CA ALA A 141 -13.79 -25.37 -12.27
C ALA A 141 -15.11 -25.49 -13.09
N GLU A 142 -15.67 -24.36 -13.55
CA GLU A 142 -16.86 -24.35 -14.41
C GLU A 142 -16.57 -25.00 -15.77
N ALA A 143 -15.41 -24.73 -16.35
CA ALA A 143 -15.00 -25.35 -17.62
C ALA A 143 -14.82 -26.87 -17.50
N ALA A 144 -14.27 -27.34 -16.39
CA ALA A 144 -14.06 -28.77 -16.12
C ALA A 144 -15.37 -29.53 -15.82
N SER A 145 -16.46 -28.82 -15.51
CA SER A 145 -17.77 -29.43 -15.16
C SER A 145 -18.69 -29.60 -16.38
N ARG A 146 -18.25 -29.20 -17.56
CA ARG A 146 -18.96 -29.32 -18.83
C ARG A 146 -18.46 -30.51 -19.64
#